data_54d63d3eac015081e7cafb5d9a453486
#
_entry.id   54d63d3eac015081e7cafb5d9a453486
#
_cell.length_a   1.000
_cell.length_b   1.000
_cell.length_c   1.000
_cell.angle_alpha   90.00
_cell.angle_beta   90.00
_cell.angle_gamma   90.00
#
_symmetry.space_group_name_H-M   'P 1'
#
loop_
_entity.id
_entity.type
_entity.pdbx_description
1 polymer ?
#
loop_
_entity_poly.entity_id
_entity_poly.type
_entity_poly.pdbx_seq_one_letter_code
_entity_poly.pdbx_strand_id
1 'polypeptide(L)'
;MDVQTIISELGKRLGASSGLGGTLKFDFGAPGSVFVDGKSVPNTVENGAGKTADCTISLSLDTFEKMVKGDLDGTSAFMQGKLRVAGDMGLAMKLGPILQRARG
;
A
#
# COMPACT_ATOMS: atom_id res chain seq x y z
N MET A 1 9.95 -4.53 -10.13
CA MET A 1 9.27 -5.01 -8.93
C MET A 1 7.94 -5.64 -9.35
N ASP A 2 7.67 -6.84 -8.90
CA ASP A 2 6.40 -7.51 -9.20
C ASP A 2 5.52 -7.59 -7.94
N VAL A 3 4.28 -8.07 -8.12
CA VAL A 3 3.32 -8.14 -7.02
C VAL A 3 3.84 -9.01 -5.87
N GLN A 4 4.49 -10.13 -6.19
CA GLN A 4 5.01 -11.03 -5.17
C GLN A 4 6.10 -10.38 -4.33
N THR A 5 7.00 -9.63 -4.98
CA THR A 5 8.03 -8.87 -4.28
C THR A 5 7.41 -7.80 -3.40
N ILE A 6 6.36 -7.13 -3.89
CA ILE A 6 5.65 -6.10 -3.11
C ILE A 6 5.04 -6.72 -1.85
N ILE A 7 4.40 -7.88 -1.97
CA ILE A 7 3.82 -8.58 -0.82
C ILE A 7 4.90 -8.82 0.23
N SER A 8 6.06 -9.33 -0.19
CA SER A 8 7.17 -9.60 0.71
C SER A 8 7.70 -8.33 1.38
N GLU A 9 7.91 -7.28 0.61
CA GLU A 9 8.44 -6.01 1.14
C GLU A 9 7.47 -5.33 2.08
N LEU A 10 6.19 -5.28 1.73
CA LEU A 10 5.17 -4.69 2.60
C LEU A 10 5.03 -5.47 3.90
N GLY A 11 5.10 -6.79 3.83
CA GLY A 11 5.06 -7.63 5.02
C GLY A 11 6.16 -7.28 6.01
N LYS A 12 7.35 -7.03 5.51
CA LYS A 12 8.48 -6.63 6.35
C LYS A 12 8.27 -5.25 6.97
N ARG A 13 7.71 -4.31 6.22
CA ARG A 13 7.50 -2.94 6.69
C ARG A 13 6.38 -2.84 7.70
N LEU A 14 5.32 -3.63 7.51
CA LEU A 14 4.17 -3.61 8.42
C LEU A 14 4.48 -4.27 9.76
N GLY A 15 5.24 -5.37 9.73
CA GLY A 15 5.44 -6.17 10.91
C GLY A 15 4.13 -6.77 11.42
N ALA A 16 4.06 -7.09 12.71
CA ALA A 16 2.87 -7.67 13.31
C ALA A 16 1.79 -6.63 13.60
N SER A 17 2.17 -5.38 13.81
CA SER A 17 1.24 -4.31 14.14
C SER A 17 1.72 -3.01 13.51
N SER A 18 1.02 -2.57 12.48
CA SER A 18 1.39 -1.35 11.73
C SER A 18 0.72 -0.09 12.25
N GLY A 19 -0.36 -0.24 13.02
CA GLY A 19 -1.19 0.88 13.43
C GLY A 19 -2.17 1.31 12.36
N LEU A 20 -2.29 0.57 11.25
CA LEU A 20 -3.19 0.91 10.15
C LEU A 20 -4.65 0.88 10.57
N GLY A 21 -5.05 -0.14 11.32
CA GLY A 21 -6.41 -0.25 11.88
C GLY A 21 -7.52 -0.51 10.86
N GLY A 22 -7.17 -0.89 9.65
CA GLY A 22 -8.15 -1.15 8.59
C GLY A 22 -7.53 -1.99 7.48
N THR A 23 -8.30 -2.21 6.41
CA THR A 23 -7.83 -2.96 5.25
C THR A 23 -7.56 -2.01 4.09
N LEU A 24 -6.50 -2.31 3.33
CA LEU A 24 -6.06 -1.48 2.23
C LEU A 24 -5.67 -2.34 1.04
N LYS A 25 -6.04 -1.91 -0.15
CA LYS A 25 -5.72 -2.64 -1.38
C LYS A 25 -4.95 -1.74 -2.32
N PHE A 26 -3.83 -2.25 -2.83
CA PHE A 26 -3.09 -1.59 -3.91
C PHE A 26 -3.48 -2.25 -5.21
N ASP A 27 -4.04 -1.48 -6.13
CA ASP A 27 -4.44 -1.98 -7.45
C ASP A 27 -3.46 -1.44 -8.49
N PHE A 28 -2.67 -2.33 -9.06
CA PHE A 28 -1.67 -1.99 -10.07
C PHE A 28 -2.17 -2.21 -11.50
N GLY A 29 -3.44 -2.55 -11.67
CA GLY A 29 -4.00 -2.87 -12.97
C GLY A 29 -3.60 -4.26 -13.45
N ALA A 30 -3.08 -4.35 -14.67
CA ALA A 30 -2.73 -5.64 -15.28
C ALA A 30 -1.78 -6.51 -14.45
N PRO A 31 -0.73 -5.96 -13.81
CA PRO A 31 0.16 -6.78 -12.96
C PRO A 31 -0.53 -7.44 -11.78
N GLY A 32 -1.66 -6.91 -11.31
CA GLY A 32 -2.41 -7.48 -10.21
C GLY A 32 -2.60 -6.51 -9.06
N SER A 33 -2.97 -7.04 -7.91
CA SER A 33 -3.25 -6.23 -6.73
C SER A 33 -2.72 -6.89 -5.45
N VAL A 34 -2.58 -6.07 -4.41
CA VAL A 34 -2.08 -6.50 -3.11
C VAL A 34 -3.07 -6.07 -2.04
N PHE A 35 -3.43 -6.99 -1.14
CA PHE A 35 -4.35 -6.72 -0.05
C PHE A 35 -3.59 -6.69 1.27
N VAL A 36 -3.78 -5.61 2.02
CA VAL A 36 -3.15 -5.43 3.34
C VAL A 36 -4.23 -5.47 4.40
N ASP A 37 -4.13 -6.42 5.32
CA ASP A 37 -5.03 -6.52 6.47
C ASP A 37 -4.34 -5.93 7.69
N GLY A 38 -4.67 -4.70 8.01
CA GLY A 38 -4.14 -4.00 9.17
C GLY A 38 -5.06 -4.07 10.39
N LYS A 39 -6.16 -4.81 10.31
CA LYS A 39 -7.06 -5.02 11.46
C LYS A 39 -6.66 -6.23 12.28
N SER A 40 -6.25 -7.30 11.60
CA SER A 40 -5.87 -8.54 12.26
C SER A 40 -4.50 -8.41 12.92
N VAL A 41 -4.29 -9.16 13.98
CA VAL A 41 -2.99 -9.23 14.65
C VAL A 41 -2.54 -10.69 14.60
N PRO A 42 -1.42 -11.01 13.91
CA PRO A 42 -0.54 -10.08 13.20
C PRO A 42 -1.16 -9.53 11.90
N ASN A 43 -0.70 -8.38 11.48
CA ASN A 43 -1.09 -7.82 10.18
C ASN A 43 -0.59 -8.73 9.06
N THR A 44 -1.35 -8.82 7.96
CA THR A 44 -0.99 -9.69 6.84
C THR A 44 -1.00 -8.92 5.52
N VAL A 45 -0.22 -9.42 4.57
CA VAL A 45 -0.17 -8.90 3.20
C VAL A 45 -0.29 -10.08 2.26
N GLU A 46 -1.23 -10.01 1.31
CA GLU A 46 -1.47 -11.11 0.39
C GLU A 46 -1.94 -10.60 -0.97
N ASN A 47 -2.09 -11.52 -1.92
CA ASN A 47 -2.64 -11.17 -3.24
C ASN A 47 -4.06 -10.63 -3.07
N GLY A 48 -4.35 -9.52 -3.74
CA GLY A 48 -5.63 -8.81 -3.57
C GLY A 48 -6.74 -9.20 -4.53
N ALA A 49 -6.51 -10.16 -5.42
CA ALA A 49 -7.52 -10.55 -6.41
C ALA A 49 -8.82 -10.99 -5.74
N GLY A 50 -9.93 -10.40 -6.13
CA GLY A 50 -11.24 -10.72 -5.59
C GLY A 50 -11.53 -10.19 -4.19
N LYS A 51 -10.61 -9.45 -3.58
CA LYS A 51 -10.80 -8.90 -2.24
C LYS A 51 -11.24 -7.46 -2.28
N THR A 52 -12.07 -7.09 -1.29
CA THR A 52 -12.56 -5.72 -1.12
C THR A 52 -11.95 -5.17 0.17
N ALA A 53 -11.39 -3.96 0.08
CA ALA A 53 -10.76 -3.29 1.22
C ALA A 53 -11.51 -2.02 1.60
N ASP A 54 -11.23 -1.52 2.81
CA ASP A 54 -11.79 -0.23 3.27
C ASP A 54 -11.26 0.93 2.45
N CYS A 55 -10.05 0.80 1.92
CA CYS A 55 -9.43 1.80 1.06
C CYS A 55 -8.72 1.10 -0.10
N THR A 56 -8.91 1.59 -1.32
CA THR A 56 -8.20 1.08 -2.50
C THR A 56 -7.37 2.20 -3.10
N ILE A 57 -6.09 1.93 -3.30
CA ILE A 57 -5.17 2.87 -3.93
C ILE A 57 -4.74 2.30 -5.28
N SER A 58 -5.09 3.02 -6.35
CA SER A 58 -4.77 2.61 -7.72
C SER A 58 -3.56 3.41 -8.19
N LEU A 59 -2.51 2.72 -8.61
CA LEU A 59 -1.27 3.35 -9.05
C LEU A 59 -0.47 2.36 -9.89
N SER A 60 0.53 2.86 -10.62
CA SER A 60 1.42 1.98 -11.38
C SER A 60 2.49 1.39 -10.46
N LEU A 61 3.08 0.27 -10.89
CA LEU A 61 4.21 -0.32 -10.17
C LEU A 61 5.37 0.66 -10.07
N ASP A 62 5.63 1.41 -11.13
CA ASP A 62 6.70 2.41 -11.17
C ASP A 62 6.49 3.48 -10.09
N THR A 63 5.26 3.99 -9.97
CA THR A 63 4.93 4.98 -8.95
C THR A 63 5.12 4.40 -7.55
N PHE A 64 4.67 3.16 -7.34
CA PHE A 64 4.82 2.49 -6.06
C PHE A 64 6.31 2.34 -5.69
N GLU A 65 7.13 1.93 -6.65
CA GLU A 65 8.56 1.79 -6.44
C GLU A 65 9.20 3.09 -6.00
N LYS A 66 8.86 4.20 -6.64
CA LYS A 66 9.37 5.52 -6.29
C LYS A 66 8.97 5.91 -4.87
N MET A 67 7.73 5.58 -4.48
CA MET A 67 7.25 5.85 -3.13
C MET A 67 8.01 5.04 -2.08
N VAL A 68 8.26 3.77 -2.37
CA VAL A 68 9.00 2.89 -1.46
C VAL A 68 10.44 3.34 -1.30
N LYS A 69 11.05 3.83 -2.38
CA LYS A 69 12.43 4.34 -2.34
C LYS A 69 12.52 5.72 -1.70
N GLY A 70 11.38 6.40 -1.52
CA GLY A 70 11.34 7.74 -0.96
C GLY A 70 11.58 8.84 -1.97
N ASP A 71 11.61 8.52 -3.26
CA ASP A 71 11.79 9.50 -4.34
C ASP A 71 10.51 10.27 -4.63
N LEU A 72 9.37 9.76 -4.17
CA LEU A 72 8.06 10.38 -4.39
C LEU A 72 7.19 10.10 -3.17
N ASP A 73 6.63 11.14 -2.55
CA ASP A 73 5.71 10.93 -1.44
C ASP A 73 4.27 10.74 -1.94
N GLY A 74 3.41 10.20 -1.07
CA GLY A 74 2.04 9.89 -1.43
C GLY A 74 1.22 11.13 -1.80
N THR A 75 1.44 12.24 -1.11
CA THR A 75 0.73 13.49 -1.37
C THR A 75 1.09 14.03 -2.75
N SER A 76 2.39 14.05 -3.07
CA SER A 76 2.85 14.50 -4.38
C SER A 76 2.33 13.61 -5.50
N ALA A 77 2.35 12.30 -5.29
CA ALA A 77 1.83 11.35 -6.27
C ALA A 77 0.35 11.59 -6.53
N PHE A 78 -0.42 11.82 -5.46
CA PHE A 78 -1.84 12.10 -5.58
C PHE A 78 -2.10 13.39 -6.36
N MET A 79 -1.39 14.46 -6.04
CA MET A 79 -1.55 15.77 -6.69
C MET A 79 -1.13 15.74 -8.16
N GLN A 80 -0.18 14.89 -8.51
CA GLN A 80 0.26 14.72 -9.90
C GLN A 80 -0.63 13.77 -10.70
N GLY A 81 -1.66 13.21 -10.09
CA GLY A 81 -2.56 12.26 -10.74
C GLY A 81 -1.93 10.88 -10.95
N LYS A 82 -0.85 10.57 -10.25
CA LYS A 82 -0.16 9.28 -10.36
C LYS A 82 -0.77 8.19 -9.50
N LEU A 83 -1.59 8.57 -8.55
CA LEU A 83 -2.34 7.61 -7.77
C LEU A 83 -3.75 8.10 -7.51
N ARG A 84 -4.68 7.16 -7.35
CA ARG A 84 -6.08 7.44 -7.04
C ARG A 84 -6.45 6.70 -5.78
N VAL A 85 -7.27 7.33 -4.96
CA VAL A 85 -7.73 6.75 -3.70
C VAL A 85 -9.25 6.64 -3.71
N ALA A 86 -9.75 5.46 -3.38
CA ALA A 86 -11.19 5.22 -3.24
C ALA A 86 -11.43 4.60 -1.87
N GLY A 87 -12.42 5.07 -1.14
CA GLY A 87 -12.76 4.59 0.18
C GLY A 87 -12.23 5.47 1.28
N ASP A 88 -11.70 4.87 2.34
CA ASP A 88 -11.28 5.60 3.54
C ASP A 88 -9.96 6.34 3.34
N MET A 89 -10.07 7.66 3.18
CA MET A 89 -8.90 8.52 3.00
C MET A 89 -7.97 8.52 4.21
N GLY A 90 -8.51 8.31 5.40
CA GLY A 90 -7.71 8.23 6.62
C GLY A 90 -6.69 7.11 6.57
N LEU A 91 -7.07 5.97 5.99
CA LEU A 91 -6.17 4.84 5.81
C LEU A 91 -5.07 5.18 4.81
N ALA A 92 -5.42 5.87 3.72
CA ALA A 92 -4.43 6.28 2.72
C ALA A 92 -3.38 7.20 3.34
N MET A 93 -3.79 8.11 4.23
CA MET A 93 -2.88 9.04 4.88
C MET A 93 -1.93 8.34 5.85
N LYS A 94 -2.35 7.23 6.44
CA LYS A 94 -1.50 6.44 7.34
C LYS A 94 -0.41 5.67 6.60
N LEU A 95 -0.60 5.45 5.31
CA LEU A 95 0.31 4.64 4.51
C LEU A 95 1.70 5.25 4.36
N GLY A 96 1.80 6.55 4.16
CA GLY A 96 3.07 7.23 3.97
C GLY A 96 4.09 6.92 5.07
N PRO A 97 3.73 7.18 6.34
CA PRO A 97 4.61 6.85 7.47
C PRO A 97 4.98 5.37 7.53
N ILE A 98 4.04 4.48 7.21
CA ILE A 98 4.28 3.03 7.22
C ILE A 98 5.34 2.65 6.18
N LEU A 99 5.24 3.18 4.97
CA LEU A 99 6.20 2.89 3.92
C LEU A 99 7.59 3.43 4.26
N GLN A 100 7.66 4.53 4.98
CA GLN A 100 8.94 5.14 5.34
C GLN A 100 9.62 4.47 6.53
N ARG A 101 8.88 3.80 7.39
CA ARG A 101 9.41 3.17 8.61
C ARG A 101 10.56 2.20 8.35
N ALA A 102 10.50 1.45 7.27
CA ALA A 102 11.48 0.42 6.97
C ALA A 102 12.73 0.95 6.27
N ARG A 103 12.75 2.24 5.97
CA ARG A 103 13.90 2.84 5.28
C ARG A 103 15.06 3.19 6.21
N GLY A 104 14.76 3.34 7.45
CA GLY A 104 15.82 3.79 8.38
C GLY A 104 15.71 3.45 9.67
#